data_f254744b06372e6eb9584d3cc1d67fdc
#
_entry.id   f254744b06372e6eb9584d3cc1d67fdc
#
_cell.length_a   1.000
_cell.length_b   1.000
_cell.length_c   1.000
_cell.angle_alpha   90.00
_cell.angle_beta   90.00
_cell.angle_gamma   90.00
#
_symmetry.space_group_name_H-M   'P 1'
#
loop_
_entity.id
_entity.type
_entity.pdbx_description
1 polymer ?
#
loop_
_entity_poly.entity_id
_entity_poly.type
_entity_poly.pdbx_seq_one_letter_code
_entity_poly.pdbx_strand_id
1 'polypeptide(L)'
;MSLDISVDTSLYNNFDAKKVKDNVVSWIRDWFNKNGPGCNAIVAISGGKDSSVVAALCTEALGKDRVIGVLLPNGNQPDIDVSHALIEHLGIKHYEINIKSCFDGLMQEVKGALSDVAVQTVTNLPPRLRMAATYAVSQSLNGRVANTCNLSEDWVGYATRYGDGAGDFSPLSRLTVQEVKAIGRALELPSMFVDKTPIDGLQPKT
;
A
#
# COMPACT_ATOMS: atom_id res chain seq x y z
N MET A 1 2.57 -38.71 0.85
CA MET A 1 2.60 -38.51 -0.61
C MET A 1 2.68 -37.01 -0.82
N SER A 2 3.89 -36.45 -0.95
CA SER A 2 4.10 -35.04 -1.21
C SER A 2 3.78 -34.78 -2.68
N LEU A 3 2.78 -33.96 -2.96
CA LEU A 3 2.54 -33.43 -4.29
C LEU A 3 3.69 -32.44 -4.59
N ASP A 4 4.65 -32.90 -5.40
CA ASP A 4 5.68 -32.05 -5.97
C ASP A 4 5.03 -31.25 -7.11
N ILE A 5 4.47 -30.07 -6.76
CA ILE A 5 3.94 -29.15 -7.74
C ILE A 5 5.12 -28.35 -8.28
N SER A 6 5.76 -28.88 -9.32
CA SER A 6 6.71 -28.11 -10.11
C SER A 6 5.95 -26.98 -10.81
N VAL A 7 6.00 -25.76 -10.25
CA VAL A 7 5.47 -24.57 -10.91
C VAL A 7 6.32 -24.32 -12.16
N ASP A 8 5.70 -24.35 -13.34
CA ASP A 8 6.36 -23.94 -14.58
C ASP A 8 6.75 -22.47 -14.49
N THR A 9 8.01 -22.22 -14.20
CA THR A 9 8.58 -20.87 -14.09
C THR A 9 8.89 -20.25 -15.46
N SER A 10 8.66 -20.96 -16.57
CA SER A 10 8.94 -20.48 -17.93
C SER A 10 8.13 -19.24 -18.30
N LEU A 11 6.93 -19.08 -17.73
CA LEU A 11 6.09 -17.90 -17.90
C LEU A 11 6.70 -16.63 -17.28
N TYR A 12 7.58 -16.76 -16.30
CA TYR A 12 8.27 -15.63 -15.64
C TYR A 12 9.61 -15.28 -16.28
N ASN A 13 10.17 -16.15 -17.11
CA ASN A 13 11.48 -15.94 -17.76
C ASN A 13 11.48 -14.83 -18.82
N ASN A 14 10.31 -14.33 -19.24
CA ASN A 14 10.15 -13.27 -20.24
C ASN A 14 9.68 -11.94 -19.65
N PHE A 15 9.57 -11.80 -18.31
CA PHE A 15 9.15 -10.55 -17.69
C PHE A 15 10.29 -9.53 -17.64
N ASP A 16 10.22 -8.52 -18.49
CA ASP A 16 11.17 -7.40 -18.50
C ASP A 16 10.76 -6.37 -17.44
N ALA A 17 11.27 -6.55 -16.22
CA ALA A 17 10.96 -5.71 -15.07
C ALA A 17 11.30 -4.23 -15.32
N LYS A 18 12.41 -3.94 -16.02
CA LYS A 18 12.84 -2.57 -16.32
C LYS A 18 11.87 -1.90 -17.28
N LYS A 19 11.51 -2.56 -18.37
CA LYS A 19 10.55 -2.05 -19.34
C LYS A 19 9.18 -1.84 -18.72
N VAL A 20 8.70 -2.78 -17.89
CA VAL A 20 7.40 -2.65 -17.22
C VAL A 20 7.43 -1.53 -16.19
N LYS A 21 8.52 -1.38 -15.41
CA LYS A 21 8.74 -0.25 -14.52
C LYS A 21 8.63 1.08 -15.28
N ASP A 22 9.35 1.22 -16.39
CA ASP A 22 9.35 2.45 -17.18
C ASP A 22 7.96 2.77 -17.76
N ASN A 23 7.20 1.74 -18.17
CA ASN A 23 5.82 1.89 -18.62
C ASN A 23 4.89 2.37 -17.49
N VAL A 24 5.01 1.79 -16.27
CA VAL A 24 4.20 2.21 -15.12
C VAL A 24 4.54 3.64 -14.70
N VAL A 25 5.81 4.01 -14.69
CA VAL A 25 6.28 5.37 -14.40
C VAL A 25 5.70 6.37 -15.41
N SER A 26 5.75 6.04 -16.71
CA SER A 26 5.14 6.87 -17.76
C SER A 26 3.62 6.98 -17.57
N TRP A 27 2.96 5.86 -17.30
CA TRP A 27 1.51 5.85 -17.05
C TRP A 27 1.12 6.71 -15.84
N ILE A 28 1.89 6.71 -14.74
CA ILE A 28 1.63 7.58 -13.58
C ILE A 28 1.74 9.06 -14.00
N ARG A 29 2.76 9.44 -14.75
CA ARG A 29 2.92 10.83 -15.27
C ARG A 29 1.72 11.25 -16.10
N ASP A 30 1.31 10.42 -17.05
CA ASP A 30 0.18 10.69 -17.94
C ASP A 30 -1.14 10.76 -17.17
N TRP A 31 -1.32 9.86 -16.18
CA TRP A 31 -2.48 9.86 -15.33
C TRP A 31 -2.60 11.17 -14.53
N PHE A 32 -1.51 11.62 -13.89
CA PHE A 32 -1.50 12.89 -13.15
C PHE A 32 -1.68 14.11 -14.06
N ASN A 33 -1.07 14.12 -15.23
CA ASN A 33 -1.26 15.20 -16.20
C ASN A 33 -2.73 15.36 -16.60
N LYS A 34 -3.46 14.25 -16.69
CA LYS A 34 -4.88 14.23 -17.10
C LYS A 34 -5.86 14.45 -15.95
N ASN A 35 -5.61 13.82 -14.78
CA ASN A 35 -6.60 13.70 -13.71
C ASN A 35 -6.24 14.52 -12.45
N GLY A 36 -5.05 15.06 -12.38
CA GLY A 36 -4.57 15.82 -11.22
C GLY A 36 -3.34 16.67 -11.53
N PRO A 37 -3.42 17.60 -12.50
CA PRO A 37 -2.28 18.49 -12.80
C PRO A 37 -1.86 19.24 -11.53
N GLY A 38 -0.58 19.13 -11.16
CA GLY A 38 -0.04 19.76 -9.95
C GLY A 38 -0.43 19.12 -8.62
N CYS A 39 -1.22 18.02 -8.63
CA CYS A 39 -1.54 17.29 -7.41
C CYS A 39 -0.36 16.44 -6.92
N ASN A 40 -0.37 16.15 -5.61
CA ASN A 40 0.57 15.24 -4.96
C ASN A 40 0.06 13.79 -5.04
N ALA A 41 0.95 12.82 -5.12
CA ALA A 41 0.63 11.42 -4.88
C ALA A 41 0.67 11.16 -3.37
N ILE A 42 -0.43 10.68 -2.82
CA ILE A 42 -0.54 10.31 -1.40
C ILE A 42 -0.49 8.80 -1.29
N VAL A 43 0.49 8.28 -0.57
CA VAL A 43 0.73 6.84 -0.45
C VAL A 43 0.67 6.44 1.01
N ALA A 44 -0.28 5.57 1.38
CA ALA A 44 -0.28 4.93 2.69
C ALA A 44 0.87 3.93 2.77
N ILE A 45 1.83 4.16 3.65
CA ILE A 45 3.06 3.36 3.78
C ILE A 45 2.94 2.42 4.97
N SER A 46 2.85 1.13 4.69
CA SER A 46 2.71 0.07 5.70
C SER A 46 4.03 -0.60 6.08
N GLY A 47 5.13 -0.28 5.39
CA GLY A 47 6.39 -1.03 5.48
C GLY A 47 6.39 -2.36 4.71
N GLY A 48 5.31 -2.67 3.99
CA GLY A 48 5.22 -3.82 3.09
C GLY A 48 5.73 -3.50 1.67
N LYS A 49 6.04 -4.55 0.88
CA LYS A 49 6.58 -4.45 -0.47
C LYS A 49 5.74 -3.58 -1.43
N ASP A 50 4.41 -3.75 -1.38
CA ASP A 50 3.51 -3.11 -2.35
C ASP A 50 3.50 -1.59 -2.15
N SER A 51 3.30 -1.11 -0.92
CA SER A 51 3.35 0.31 -0.60
C SER A 51 4.74 0.91 -0.87
N SER A 52 5.81 0.14 -0.66
CA SER A 52 7.18 0.57 -0.93
C SER A 52 7.43 0.77 -2.43
N VAL A 53 6.99 -0.19 -3.24
CA VAL A 53 7.14 -0.12 -4.71
C VAL A 53 6.27 1.00 -5.28
N VAL A 54 5.03 1.18 -4.79
CA VAL A 54 4.17 2.29 -5.23
C VAL A 54 4.78 3.64 -4.90
N ALA A 55 5.30 3.82 -3.68
CA ALA A 55 5.95 5.08 -3.28
C ALA A 55 7.17 5.39 -4.16
N ALA A 56 8.01 4.39 -4.45
CA ALA A 56 9.18 4.54 -5.32
C ALA A 56 8.79 4.84 -6.78
N LEU A 57 7.79 4.16 -7.34
CA LEU A 57 7.25 4.43 -8.68
C LEU A 57 6.71 5.86 -8.80
N CYS A 58 5.96 6.30 -7.78
CA CYS A 58 5.46 7.67 -7.73
C CYS A 58 6.60 8.69 -7.62
N THR A 59 7.64 8.38 -6.84
CA THR A 59 8.81 9.25 -6.69
C THR A 59 9.60 9.36 -8.00
N GLU A 60 9.80 8.26 -8.73
CA GLU A 60 10.45 8.29 -10.06
C GLU A 60 9.57 9.01 -11.10
N ALA A 61 8.25 8.89 -10.99
CA ALA A 61 7.33 9.53 -11.94
C ALA A 61 7.18 11.03 -11.74
N LEU A 62 7.04 11.49 -10.50
CA LEU A 62 6.60 12.85 -10.16
C LEU A 62 7.68 13.70 -9.47
N GLY A 63 8.76 13.06 -9.02
CA GLY A 63 9.76 13.67 -8.13
C GLY A 63 9.31 13.61 -6.66
N LYS A 64 10.30 13.57 -5.75
CA LYS A 64 10.10 13.41 -4.32
C LYS A 64 9.22 14.49 -3.66
N ASP A 65 9.27 15.71 -4.20
CA ASP A 65 8.53 16.85 -3.64
C ASP A 65 7.02 16.77 -3.89
N ARG A 66 6.59 15.88 -4.79
CA ARG A 66 5.19 15.61 -5.12
C ARG A 66 4.68 14.26 -4.62
N VAL A 67 5.44 13.59 -3.77
CA VAL A 67 5.02 12.33 -3.14
C VAL A 67 4.99 12.51 -1.63
N ILE A 68 3.88 12.10 -1.01
CA ILE A 68 3.67 12.23 0.43
C ILE A 68 3.32 10.86 0.99
N GLY A 69 4.16 10.38 1.91
CA GLY A 69 3.90 9.17 2.67
C GLY A 69 2.96 9.44 3.84
N VAL A 70 2.03 8.53 4.10
CA VAL A 70 1.17 8.57 5.29
C VAL A 70 1.33 7.27 6.05
N LEU A 71 1.86 7.36 7.28
CA LEU A 71 2.01 6.25 8.19
C LEU A 71 0.80 6.21 9.12
N LEU A 72 0.14 5.06 9.24
CA LEU A 72 -1.14 4.92 9.91
C LEU A 72 -1.13 3.78 10.94
N PRO A 73 -0.29 3.87 11.99
CA PRO A 73 -0.25 2.85 13.03
C PRO A 73 -1.60 2.78 13.78
N ASN A 74 -1.97 1.56 14.21
CA ASN A 74 -3.09 1.34 15.11
C ASN A 74 -2.55 0.98 16.51
N GLY A 75 -2.16 1.98 17.27
CA GLY A 75 -1.41 1.83 18.51
C GLY A 75 0.08 1.68 18.26
N ASN A 76 0.73 0.78 18.99
CA ASN A 76 2.15 0.47 18.79
C ASN A 76 2.31 -0.50 17.60
N GLN A 77 3.05 -0.08 16.58
CA GLN A 77 3.40 -0.89 15.42
C GLN A 77 4.89 -1.26 15.49
N PRO A 78 5.24 -2.52 15.80
CA PRO A 78 6.64 -2.91 16.06
C PRO A 78 7.58 -2.74 14.89
N ASP A 79 7.08 -2.70 13.66
CA ASP A 79 7.86 -2.62 12.42
C ASP A 79 7.73 -1.27 11.70
N ILE A 80 7.27 -0.22 12.40
CA ILE A 80 7.10 1.12 11.82
C ILE A 80 8.44 1.70 11.34
N ASP A 81 9.55 1.27 11.93
CA ASP A 81 10.90 1.67 11.54
C ASP A 81 11.21 1.36 10.07
N VAL A 82 10.63 0.29 9.51
CA VAL A 82 10.77 -0.03 8.08
C VAL A 82 10.09 1.02 7.21
N SER A 83 8.94 1.53 7.65
CA SER A 83 8.23 2.62 6.97
C SER A 83 9.03 3.92 7.01
N HIS A 84 9.61 4.26 8.16
CA HIS A 84 10.48 5.43 8.30
C HIS A 84 11.75 5.30 7.44
N ALA A 85 12.40 4.13 7.44
CA ALA A 85 13.57 3.88 6.60
C ALA A 85 13.27 4.03 5.11
N LEU A 86 12.09 3.60 4.64
CA LEU A 86 11.66 3.81 3.26
C LEU A 86 11.50 5.30 2.93
N ILE A 87 10.87 6.06 3.81
CA ILE A 87 10.66 7.49 3.65
C ILE A 87 12.00 8.24 3.56
N GLU A 88 12.94 7.90 4.44
CA GLU A 88 14.30 8.45 4.41
C GLU A 88 15.02 8.08 3.11
N HIS A 89 14.95 6.80 2.70
CA HIS A 89 15.55 6.32 1.46
C HIS A 89 15.03 7.07 0.22
N LEU A 90 13.71 7.32 0.15
CA LEU A 90 13.09 8.03 -0.96
C LEU A 90 13.21 9.56 -0.85
N GLY A 91 13.55 10.08 0.34
CA GLY A 91 13.62 11.51 0.63
C GLY A 91 12.29 12.24 0.49
N ILE A 92 11.16 11.55 0.72
CA ILE A 92 9.81 12.11 0.58
C ILE A 92 9.29 12.70 1.88
N LYS A 93 8.39 13.67 1.76
CA LYS A 93 7.65 14.20 2.91
C LYS A 93 6.68 13.16 3.46
N HIS A 94 6.46 13.16 4.78
CA HIS A 94 5.51 12.24 5.40
C HIS A 94 4.74 12.85 6.55
N TYR A 95 3.66 12.15 6.93
CA TYR A 95 2.87 12.38 8.13
C TYR A 95 2.57 11.05 8.81
N GLU A 96 2.64 11.04 10.14
CA GLU A 96 2.24 9.89 10.94
C GLU A 96 0.95 10.22 11.68
N ILE A 97 -0.07 9.38 11.51
CA ILE A 97 -1.39 9.55 12.11
C ILE A 97 -1.78 8.23 12.77
N ASN A 98 -1.70 8.18 14.11
CA ASN A 98 -2.11 7.00 14.85
C ASN A 98 -3.64 6.92 14.90
N ILE A 99 -4.20 5.86 14.30
CA ILE A 99 -5.65 5.66 14.21
C ILE A 99 -6.26 5.01 15.46
N LYS A 100 -5.46 4.67 16.48
CA LYS A 100 -5.91 3.89 17.66
C LYS A 100 -7.07 4.55 18.40
N SER A 101 -6.99 5.84 18.66
CA SER A 101 -8.05 6.56 19.36
C SER A 101 -9.37 6.58 18.56
N CYS A 102 -9.28 6.75 17.25
CA CYS A 102 -10.46 6.68 16.37
C CYS A 102 -11.06 5.26 16.35
N PHE A 103 -10.20 4.25 16.30
CA PHE A 103 -10.63 2.85 16.36
C PHE A 103 -11.33 2.54 17.68
N ASP A 104 -10.71 2.90 18.81
CA ASP A 104 -11.28 2.62 20.13
C ASP A 104 -12.61 3.35 20.34
N GLY A 105 -12.66 4.64 19.99
CA GLY A 105 -13.87 5.45 20.13
C GLY A 105 -15.03 4.89 19.30
N LEU A 106 -14.78 4.59 18.01
CA LEU A 106 -15.84 4.03 17.17
C LEU A 106 -16.26 2.62 17.62
N MET A 107 -15.31 1.78 18.06
CA MET A 107 -15.64 0.45 18.59
C MET A 107 -16.44 0.53 19.88
N GLN A 108 -16.19 1.51 20.74
CA GLN A 108 -16.98 1.73 21.94
C GLN A 108 -18.44 2.07 21.58
N GLU A 109 -18.68 2.97 20.64
CA GLU A 109 -20.03 3.36 20.19
C GLU A 109 -20.77 2.18 19.53
N VAL A 110 -20.07 1.43 18.66
CA VAL A 110 -20.64 0.23 18.00
C VAL A 110 -21.05 -0.84 19.02
N LYS A 111 -20.18 -1.12 20.01
CA LYS A 111 -20.49 -2.09 21.10
C LYS A 111 -21.60 -1.61 22.03
N GLY A 112 -21.74 -0.30 22.20
CA GLY A 112 -22.84 0.26 22.98
C GLY A 112 -24.20 0.17 22.27
N ALA A 113 -24.19 0.19 20.93
CA ALA A 113 -25.39 0.15 20.12
C ALA A 113 -25.84 -1.28 19.72
N LEU A 114 -24.92 -2.23 19.64
CA LEU A 114 -25.17 -3.60 19.18
C LEU A 114 -24.98 -4.60 20.32
N SER A 115 -25.89 -5.58 20.40
CA SER A 115 -25.79 -6.69 21.37
C SER A 115 -24.63 -7.66 21.08
N ASP A 116 -24.22 -7.76 19.81
CA ASP A 116 -23.11 -8.58 19.36
C ASP A 116 -22.35 -7.89 18.21
N VAL A 117 -21.04 -8.05 18.18
CA VAL A 117 -20.16 -7.44 17.18
C VAL A 117 -19.34 -8.53 16.50
N ALA A 118 -19.56 -8.72 15.21
CA ALA A 118 -18.84 -9.70 14.40
C ALA A 118 -17.33 -9.47 14.43
N VAL A 119 -16.54 -10.54 14.41
CA VAL A 119 -15.07 -10.50 14.36
C VAL A 119 -14.59 -9.69 13.15
N GLN A 120 -15.24 -9.84 12.00
CA GLN A 120 -14.93 -9.08 10.78
C GLN A 120 -15.06 -7.57 10.96
N THR A 121 -15.91 -7.09 11.88
CA THR A 121 -15.99 -5.67 12.20
C THR A 121 -14.68 -5.16 12.80
N VAL A 122 -14.12 -5.91 13.74
CA VAL A 122 -12.86 -5.55 14.40
C VAL A 122 -11.70 -5.59 13.39
N THR A 123 -11.68 -6.60 12.52
CA THR A 123 -10.61 -6.79 11.52
C THR A 123 -10.68 -5.73 10.40
N ASN A 124 -11.88 -5.40 9.91
CA ASN A 124 -12.05 -4.53 8.75
C ASN A 124 -12.18 -3.04 9.07
N LEU A 125 -12.36 -2.68 10.34
CA LEU A 125 -12.46 -1.28 10.73
C LEU A 125 -11.12 -0.52 10.60
N PRO A 126 -9.96 -1.05 11.04
CA PRO A 126 -8.69 -0.37 10.88
C PRO A 126 -8.34 0.01 9.43
N PRO A 127 -8.43 -0.88 8.42
CA PRO A 127 -8.23 -0.51 7.02
C PRO A 127 -9.14 0.63 6.55
N ARG A 128 -10.40 0.66 6.97
CA ARG A 128 -11.34 1.74 6.62
C ARG A 128 -10.99 3.06 7.27
N LEU A 129 -10.53 3.04 8.52
CA LEU A 129 -10.05 4.25 9.21
C LEU A 129 -8.76 4.78 8.56
N ARG A 130 -7.85 3.89 8.15
CA ARG A 130 -6.66 4.26 7.38
C ARG A 130 -7.03 4.91 6.06
N MET A 131 -7.98 4.36 5.33
CA MET A 131 -8.50 4.96 4.09
C MET A 131 -9.04 6.37 4.36
N ALA A 132 -9.92 6.54 5.35
CA ALA A 132 -10.49 7.84 5.69
C ALA A 132 -9.42 8.88 6.05
N ALA A 133 -8.42 8.50 6.87
CA ALA A 133 -7.30 9.37 7.24
C ALA A 133 -6.43 9.73 6.01
N THR A 134 -6.16 8.76 5.11
CA THR A 134 -5.39 9.00 3.89
C THR A 134 -6.10 10.00 2.97
N TYR A 135 -7.41 9.87 2.79
CA TYR A 135 -8.20 10.83 2.01
C TYR A 135 -8.29 12.21 2.68
N ALA A 136 -8.34 12.28 4.01
CA ALA A 136 -8.31 13.57 4.72
C ALA A 136 -6.97 14.30 4.48
N VAL A 137 -5.84 13.59 4.51
CA VAL A 137 -4.52 14.13 4.14
C VAL A 137 -4.50 14.53 2.67
N SER A 138 -5.01 13.68 1.79
CA SER A 138 -5.08 13.94 0.34
C SER A 138 -5.83 15.22 0.02
N GLN A 139 -7.00 15.41 0.62
CA GLN A 139 -7.81 16.61 0.41
C GLN A 139 -7.12 17.86 0.94
N SER A 140 -6.48 17.76 2.10
CA SER A 140 -5.77 18.89 2.73
C SER A 140 -4.52 19.34 1.96
N LEU A 141 -3.90 18.44 1.19
CA LEU A 141 -2.63 18.67 0.51
C LEU A 141 -2.73 18.60 -1.03
N ASN A 142 -3.92 18.86 -1.58
CA ASN A 142 -4.17 18.78 -3.02
C ASN A 142 -3.62 17.46 -3.61
N GLY A 143 -4.03 16.33 -3.03
CA GLY A 143 -3.50 15.01 -3.36
C GLY A 143 -4.43 14.13 -4.18
N ARG A 144 -3.88 12.99 -4.60
CA ARG A 144 -4.59 11.83 -5.14
C ARG A 144 -4.04 10.59 -4.45
N VAL A 145 -4.93 9.75 -3.97
CA VAL A 145 -4.58 8.55 -3.20
C VAL A 145 -4.16 7.42 -4.13
N ALA A 146 -2.96 6.88 -3.90
CA ALA A 146 -2.51 5.66 -4.58
C ALA A 146 -3.11 4.43 -3.91
N ASN A 147 -3.77 3.58 -4.67
CA ASN A 147 -4.05 2.20 -4.26
C ASN A 147 -2.78 1.36 -4.36
N THR A 148 -2.53 0.52 -3.36
CA THR A 148 -1.33 -0.32 -3.29
C THR A 148 -1.62 -1.81 -3.50
N CYS A 149 -2.88 -2.20 -3.77
CA CYS A 149 -3.22 -3.59 -4.07
C CYS A 149 -2.62 -4.04 -5.40
N ASN A 150 -2.15 -5.28 -5.43
CA ASN A 150 -1.63 -5.94 -6.63
C ASN A 150 -2.66 -6.92 -7.21
N LEU A 151 -2.44 -7.40 -8.43
CA LEU A 151 -3.34 -8.31 -9.15
C LEU A 151 -3.62 -9.61 -8.37
N SER A 152 -2.63 -10.15 -7.66
CA SER A 152 -2.80 -11.40 -6.91
C SER A 152 -3.76 -11.22 -5.73
N GLU A 153 -3.74 -10.07 -5.07
CA GLU A 153 -4.68 -9.73 -3.99
C GLU A 153 -6.08 -9.53 -4.55
N ASP A 154 -6.21 -8.82 -5.67
CA ASP A 154 -7.48 -8.59 -6.34
C ASP A 154 -8.15 -9.91 -6.79
N TRP A 155 -7.37 -10.86 -7.31
CA TRP A 155 -7.88 -12.16 -7.75
C TRP A 155 -8.44 -13.02 -6.63
N VAL A 156 -7.84 -12.97 -5.45
CA VAL A 156 -8.31 -13.76 -4.29
C VAL A 156 -9.26 -12.96 -3.39
N GLY A 157 -9.51 -11.70 -3.71
CA GLY A 157 -10.37 -10.83 -2.89
C GLY A 157 -9.74 -10.47 -1.54
N TYR A 158 -8.42 -10.46 -1.44
CA TYR A 158 -7.68 -10.15 -0.22
C TYR A 158 -7.50 -8.64 -0.04
N ALA A 159 -8.62 -7.94 0.09
CA ALA A 159 -8.65 -6.51 0.41
C ALA A 159 -9.93 -6.18 1.19
N THR A 160 -9.84 -5.24 2.11
CA THR A 160 -11.03 -4.70 2.79
C THR A 160 -11.72 -3.71 1.86
N ARG A 161 -12.95 -4.04 1.46
CA ARG A 161 -13.77 -3.15 0.65
C ARG A 161 -13.98 -1.81 1.35
N TYR A 162 -13.70 -0.71 0.63
CA TYR A 162 -13.69 0.66 1.14
C TYR A 162 -12.65 0.90 2.26
N GLY A 163 -11.60 0.06 2.29
CA GLY A 163 -10.44 0.22 3.13
C GLY A 163 -9.17 0.30 2.27
N ASP A 164 -8.28 -0.67 2.40
CA ASP A 164 -7.03 -0.77 1.62
C ASP A 164 -7.24 -0.99 0.11
N GLY A 165 -8.41 -1.50 -0.31
CA GLY A 165 -8.80 -1.55 -1.72
C GLY A 165 -9.19 -0.20 -2.35
N ALA A 166 -9.20 0.91 -1.59
CA ALA A 166 -9.57 2.23 -2.10
C ALA A 166 -8.37 3.01 -2.64
N GLY A 167 -8.59 3.82 -3.67
CA GLY A 167 -7.61 4.74 -4.25
C GLY A 167 -8.13 5.43 -5.49
N ASP A 168 -7.47 6.53 -5.88
CA ASP A 168 -7.81 7.30 -7.08
C ASP A 168 -7.11 6.72 -8.32
N PHE A 169 -5.95 6.07 -8.12
CA PHE A 169 -5.19 5.37 -9.16
C PHE A 169 -4.47 4.15 -8.58
N SER A 170 -4.25 3.12 -9.40
CA SER A 170 -3.79 1.79 -8.96
C SER A 170 -2.59 1.32 -9.80
N PRO A 171 -1.36 1.70 -9.47
CA PRO A 171 -0.16 1.37 -10.26
C PRO A 171 0.13 -0.12 -10.39
N LEU A 172 -0.28 -0.93 -9.39
CA LEU A 172 0.03 -2.35 -9.32
C LEU A 172 -1.12 -3.27 -9.74
N SER A 173 -2.28 -2.73 -10.13
CA SER A 173 -3.51 -3.52 -10.38
C SER A 173 -3.38 -4.60 -11.46
N ARG A 174 -2.36 -4.53 -12.33
CA ARG A 174 -2.08 -5.52 -13.39
C ARG A 174 -0.83 -6.34 -13.15
N LEU A 175 -0.23 -6.24 -11.97
CA LEU A 175 1.04 -6.86 -11.62
C LEU A 175 0.85 -7.89 -10.52
N THR A 176 1.36 -9.09 -10.73
CA THR A 176 1.39 -10.13 -9.72
C THR A 176 2.43 -9.81 -8.63
N VAL A 177 2.34 -10.47 -7.48
CA VAL A 177 3.32 -10.32 -6.38
C VAL A 177 4.77 -10.48 -6.84
N GLN A 178 5.05 -11.45 -7.74
CA GLN A 178 6.42 -11.70 -8.22
C GLN A 178 6.89 -10.57 -9.14
N GLU A 179 6.01 -10.06 -9.99
CA GLU A 179 6.31 -8.92 -10.86
C GLU A 179 6.53 -7.64 -10.05
N VAL A 180 5.75 -7.40 -8.99
CA VAL A 180 5.96 -6.27 -8.06
C VAL A 180 7.34 -6.34 -7.41
N LYS A 181 7.76 -7.55 -6.94
CA LYS A 181 9.11 -7.74 -6.40
C LYS A 181 10.20 -7.48 -7.44
N ALA A 182 10.01 -7.96 -8.68
CA ALA A 182 10.97 -7.72 -9.76
C ALA A 182 11.08 -6.23 -10.10
N ILE A 183 9.97 -5.50 -10.11
CA ILE A 183 9.95 -4.03 -10.29
C ILE A 183 10.63 -3.32 -9.12
N GLY A 184 10.40 -3.76 -7.88
CA GLY A 184 11.09 -3.20 -6.72
C GLY A 184 12.62 -3.31 -6.82
N ARG A 185 13.13 -4.44 -7.34
CA ARG A 185 14.56 -4.60 -7.62
C ARG A 185 15.03 -3.73 -8.79
N ALA A 186 14.21 -3.57 -9.84
CA ALA A 186 14.51 -2.67 -10.96
C ALA A 186 14.50 -1.17 -10.58
N LEU A 187 13.83 -0.83 -9.45
CA LEU A 187 13.87 0.48 -8.80
C LEU A 187 15.06 0.63 -7.82
N GLU A 188 15.93 -0.38 -7.75
CA GLU A 188 17.07 -0.43 -6.83
C GLU A 188 16.70 -0.30 -5.35
N LEU A 189 15.47 -0.68 -5.00
CA LEU A 189 15.04 -0.67 -3.61
C LEU A 189 15.81 -1.73 -2.80
N PRO A 190 16.31 -1.39 -1.61
CA PRO A 190 16.89 -2.36 -0.68
C PRO A 190 15.97 -3.57 -0.43
N SER A 191 16.56 -4.76 -0.28
CA SER A 191 15.82 -6.02 -0.11
C SER A 191 14.86 -6.00 1.08
N MET A 192 15.17 -5.24 2.12
CA MET A 192 14.30 -5.07 3.29
C MET A 192 12.92 -4.49 2.94
N PHE A 193 12.79 -3.74 1.83
CA PHE A 193 11.51 -3.18 1.36
C PHE A 193 10.80 -4.09 0.37
N VAL A 194 11.52 -4.99 -0.31
CA VAL A 194 10.98 -5.82 -1.39
C VAL A 194 10.74 -7.26 -0.96
N ASP A 195 11.65 -7.82 -0.16
CA ASP A 195 11.66 -9.25 0.19
C ASP A 195 11.18 -9.54 1.62
N LYS A 196 10.76 -8.50 2.37
CA LYS A 196 10.16 -8.67 3.70
C LYS A 196 8.97 -9.62 3.63
N THR A 197 8.93 -10.59 4.53
CA THR A 197 7.76 -11.46 4.71
C THR A 197 6.54 -10.61 5.08
N PRO A 198 5.39 -10.77 4.40
CA PRO A 198 4.19 -10.03 4.74
C PRO A 198 3.81 -10.27 6.21
N ILE A 199 3.59 -9.18 6.94
CA ILE A 199 2.97 -9.20 8.27
C ILE A 199 1.67 -8.45 8.07
N ASP A 200 0.56 -9.19 7.94
CA ASP A 200 -0.75 -8.59 7.66
C ASP A 200 -1.30 -7.75 8.82
N GLY A 201 -0.77 -7.92 10.02
CA GLY A 201 -1.23 -7.18 11.19
C GLY A 201 -2.70 -7.43 11.58
N LEU A 202 -3.38 -8.30 10.83
CA LEU A 202 -4.82 -8.55 10.95
C LEU A 202 -5.12 -9.81 11.75
N GLN A 203 -4.16 -10.71 11.93
CA GLN A 203 -4.34 -11.94 12.70
C GLN A 203 -3.36 -12.00 13.87
N PRO A 204 -3.81 -12.44 15.06
CA PRO A 204 -2.89 -12.82 16.12
C PRO A 204 -2.04 -13.99 15.63
N LYS A 205 -0.73 -13.93 15.89
CA LYS A 205 0.16 -15.07 15.65
C LYS A 205 -0.37 -16.25 16.44
N THR A 206 -0.88 -17.26 15.76
CA THR A 206 -1.15 -18.60 16.36
C THR A 206 0.16 -19.33 16.59
#